data_f8592a70b74e9a6f4a1f4dc497bcac7f
#
_entry.id   f8592a70b74e9a6f4a1f4dc497bcac7f
#
_cell.length_a   1.000
_cell.length_b   1.000
_cell.length_c   1.000
_cell.angle_alpha   90.00
_cell.angle_beta   90.00
_cell.angle_gamma   90.00
#
_symmetry.space_group_name_H-M   'P 1'
#
loop_
_entity.id
_entity.type
_entity.pdbx_description
1 polymer ?
#
loop_
_entity_poly.entity_id
_entity_poly.type
_entity_poly.pdbx_seq_one_letter_code
_entity_poly.pdbx_strand_id
1 'polypeptide(L)'
;MPHDFLGNPLSTREAHTLAAIDDFIGGFLTYEPRAEGILAAADAAAQDLPANAYAGFLAMFIESPQAAQLATRYLARAQVNLSEATSWRERTLLDTLEAWIGDDVPRVLQQVDALLDAHPRDLFALKLSQYLRFNQGDSPGMLRVALKALPHANEIAQLHGMLAFAYEQCHLLDEAEAAARQALELEPREPWAQHALAHVFLTQGRIAEGTAFLESVKDGWDGLNSFMYTHNWWHLALFHLARGNLQRVLEIYDNHVWGILPEYSQDQIGAVSLLTRLELAGAQVGQRWQQLAEYLQVREQDTVQPFLSLQYLYGLARADKPQAEGLLSALKARAESAPAFSQSVWSDVTLPAALGLYAHAHGDFTRAARLLDQALPRLVEAGGSHAQRDLFALIAQDAHLRAEHWGTVQQLLELRRRYDADDIPTNRALAAVYRELGLPQLAKQAQARVEQVLIST
;
A
#
# COMPACT_ATOMS: atom_id res chain seq x y z
N MET A 1 15.98 -4.04 -33.93
CA MET A 1 14.94 -3.37 -33.14
C MET A 1 15.63 -2.51 -32.09
N PRO A 2 15.12 -1.33 -31.81
CA PRO A 2 15.53 -0.59 -30.62
C PRO A 2 15.22 -1.40 -29.34
N HIS A 3 15.87 -1.05 -28.24
CA HIS A 3 15.67 -1.67 -26.94
C HIS A 3 15.44 -0.56 -25.91
N ASP A 4 14.66 -0.86 -24.88
CA ASP A 4 14.62 -0.02 -23.69
C ASP A 4 15.95 -0.12 -22.93
N PHE A 5 16.13 0.74 -21.90
CA PHE A 5 17.39 0.75 -21.13
C PHE A 5 17.65 -0.55 -20.35
N LEU A 6 16.65 -1.41 -20.18
CA LEU A 6 16.77 -2.74 -19.57
C LEU A 6 17.16 -3.83 -20.58
N GLY A 7 17.20 -3.48 -21.88
CA GLY A 7 17.55 -4.38 -22.97
C GLY A 7 16.38 -5.13 -23.59
N ASN A 8 15.12 -4.78 -23.27
CA ASN A 8 13.97 -5.42 -23.88
C ASN A 8 13.66 -4.80 -25.26
N PRO A 9 13.35 -5.62 -26.29
CA PRO A 9 13.10 -5.13 -27.65
C PRO A 9 11.79 -4.33 -27.74
N LEU A 10 11.82 -3.24 -28.52
CA LEU A 10 10.69 -2.36 -28.79
C LEU A 10 10.51 -2.13 -30.28
N SER A 11 9.25 -1.99 -30.74
CA SER A 11 8.94 -1.64 -32.13
C SER A 11 8.99 -0.13 -32.39
N THR A 12 9.05 0.70 -31.34
CA THR A 12 9.21 2.17 -31.43
C THR A 12 10.43 2.54 -32.26
N ARG A 13 10.26 3.48 -33.20
CA ARG A 13 11.33 3.93 -34.11
C ARG A 13 11.81 5.35 -33.84
N GLU A 14 10.92 6.18 -33.32
CA GLU A 14 11.18 7.60 -33.06
C GLU A 14 12.00 7.76 -31.77
N ALA A 15 13.14 8.43 -31.85
CA ALA A 15 14.08 8.55 -30.72
C ALA A 15 13.43 9.26 -29.49
N HIS A 16 12.57 10.26 -29.73
CA HIS A 16 11.91 10.96 -28.64
C HIS A 16 10.88 10.08 -27.93
N THR A 17 10.17 9.21 -28.65
CA THR A 17 9.22 8.25 -28.08
C THR A 17 9.94 7.16 -27.29
N LEU A 18 11.09 6.68 -27.81
CA LEU A 18 11.93 5.74 -27.08
C LEU A 18 12.42 6.35 -25.75
N ALA A 19 12.90 7.59 -25.78
CA ALA A 19 13.31 8.30 -24.57
C ALA A 19 12.16 8.44 -23.56
N ALA A 20 10.93 8.71 -24.01
CA ALA A 20 9.76 8.79 -23.14
C ALA A 20 9.37 7.43 -22.54
N ILE A 21 9.58 6.32 -23.28
CA ILE A 21 9.41 4.95 -22.75
C ILE A 21 10.45 4.65 -21.69
N ASP A 22 11.72 5.00 -21.93
CA ASP A 22 12.80 4.82 -20.94
C ASP A 22 12.56 5.67 -19.70
N ASP A 23 12.09 6.91 -19.84
CA ASP A 23 11.69 7.77 -18.73
C ASP A 23 10.49 7.19 -17.97
N PHE A 24 9.52 6.61 -18.68
CA PHE A 24 8.41 5.92 -18.03
C PHE A 24 8.89 4.73 -17.20
N ILE A 25 9.61 3.79 -17.81
CA ILE A 25 10.06 2.57 -17.12
C ILE A 25 10.98 2.95 -15.95
N GLY A 26 11.94 3.83 -16.18
CA GLY A 26 12.85 4.29 -15.13
C GLY A 26 12.12 5.00 -14.00
N GLY A 27 11.31 6.01 -14.31
CA GLY A 27 10.54 6.77 -13.32
C GLY A 27 9.49 5.91 -12.58
N PHE A 28 8.89 4.93 -13.25
CA PHE A 28 7.99 3.97 -12.62
C PHE A 28 8.73 3.07 -11.62
N LEU A 29 9.93 2.63 -11.94
CA LEU A 29 10.75 1.82 -11.04
C LEU A 29 11.27 2.62 -9.85
N THR A 30 11.64 3.89 -10.05
CA THR A 30 12.20 4.78 -9.02
C THR A 30 11.16 5.69 -8.35
N TYR A 31 9.86 5.58 -8.73
CA TYR A 31 8.77 6.42 -8.20
C TYR A 31 8.95 7.91 -8.46
N GLU A 32 9.45 8.28 -9.64
CA GLU A 32 9.63 9.66 -10.06
C GLU A 32 8.48 10.15 -10.95
N PRO A 33 8.08 11.44 -10.88
CA PRO A 33 6.99 12.01 -11.71
C PRO A 33 7.24 11.93 -13.22
N ARG A 34 8.52 11.79 -13.68
CA ARG A 34 8.84 11.66 -15.09
C ARG A 34 8.13 10.49 -15.79
N ALA A 35 7.70 9.48 -15.03
CA ALA A 35 6.90 8.39 -15.57
C ALA A 35 5.58 8.88 -16.22
N GLU A 36 5.01 9.99 -15.76
CA GLU A 36 3.76 10.54 -16.28
C GLU A 36 3.92 11.12 -17.70
N GLY A 37 5.14 11.43 -18.11
CA GLY A 37 5.46 11.93 -19.44
C GLY A 37 5.03 11.00 -20.58
N ILE A 38 4.86 9.70 -20.28
CA ILE A 38 4.38 8.71 -21.28
C ILE A 38 2.99 9.02 -21.81
N LEU A 39 2.11 9.66 -21.03
CA LEU A 39 0.77 10.04 -21.47
C LEU A 39 0.83 11.07 -22.61
N ALA A 40 1.65 12.11 -22.45
CA ALA A 40 1.87 13.12 -23.46
C ALA A 40 2.58 12.53 -24.70
N ALA A 41 3.55 11.64 -24.51
CA ALA A 41 4.24 10.96 -25.60
C ALA A 41 3.29 10.07 -26.41
N ALA A 42 2.42 9.30 -25.76
CA ALA A 42 1.42 8.46 -26.41
C ALA A 42 0.35 9.31 -27.15
N ASP A 43 -0.02 10.47 -26.60
CA ASP A 43 -0.96 11.38 -27.29
C ASP A 43 -0.32 12.04 -28.52
N ALA A 44 0.98 12.36 -28.48
CA ALA A 44 1.72 12.89 -29.62
C ALA A 44 2.04 11.83 -30.68
N ALA A 45 2.28 10.58 -30.26
CA ALA A 45 2.61 9.44 -31.10
C ALA A 45 1.49 8.38 -31.10
N ALA A 46 0.28 8.76 -31.49
CA ALA A 46 -0.91 7.89 -31.45
C ALA A 46 -0.74 6.55 -32.21
N GLN A 47 0.24 6.46 -33.12
CA GLN A 47 0.55 5.26 -33.91
C GLN A 47 1.67 4.40 -33.27
N ASP A 48 2.29 4.86 -32.21
CA ASP A 48 3.32 4.10 -31.54
C ASP A 48 2.69 3.11 -30.55
N LEU A 49 2.83 1.81 -30.84
CA LEU A 49 2.19 0.74 -30.06
C LEU A 49 2.74 0.68 -28.64
N PRO A 50 4.08 0.63 -28.39
CA PRO A 50 4.62 0.56 -27.03
C PRO A 50 4.26 1.76 -26.16
N ALA A 51 4.34 2.99 -26.69
CA ALA A 51 3.99 4.18 -25.94
C ALA A 51 2.52 4.16 -25.48
N ASN A 52 1.60 3.77 -26.36
CA ASN A 52 0.19 3.63 -26.00
C ASN A 52 -0.05 2.48 -25.02
N ALA A 53 0.68 1.34 -25.12
CA ALA A 53 0.59 0.26 -24.15
C ALA A 53 0.99 0.72 -22.76
N TYR A 54 2.15 1.38 -22.63
CA TYR A 54 2.63 1.88 -21.32
C TYR A 54 1.76 3.01 -20.75
N ALA A 55 1.22 3.89 -21.58
CA ALA A 55 0.23 4.89 -21.16
C ALA A 55 -1.06 4.23 -20.63
N GLY A 56 -1.51 3.14 -21.25
CA GLY A 56 -2.62 2.33 -20.76
C GLY A 56 -2.35 1.69 -19.41
N PHE A 57 -1.15 1.13 -19.21
CA PHE A 57 -0.75 0.61 -17.90
C PHE A 57 -0.70 1.70 -16.83
N LEU A 58 -0.10 2.86 -17.14
CA LEU A 58 -0.06 3.97 -16.18
C LEU A 58 -1.47 4.41 -15.78
N ALA A 59 -2.42 4.45 -16.73
CA ALA A 59 -3.81 4.77 -16.45
C ALA A 59 -4.45 3.79 -15.45
N MET A 60 -4.12 2.50 -15.51
CA MET A 60 -4.62 1.50 -14.54
C MET A 60 -4.10 1.73 -13.12
N PHE A 61 -2.89 2.28 -12.95
CA PHE A 61 -2.32 2.63 -11.62
C PHE A 61 -2.96 3.87 -10.96
N ILE A 62 -3.93 4.53 -11.60
CA ILE A 62 -4.77 5.56 -10.96
C ILE A 62 -5.65 4.93 -9.86
N GLU A 63 -5.90 3.62 -9.92
CA GLU A 63 -6.65 2.85 -8.90
C GLU A 63 -8.06 3.44 -8.62
N SER A 64 -8.77 3.78 -9.68
CA SER A 64 -10.10 4.39 -9.60
C SER A 64 -11.05 3.77 -10.62
N PRO A 65 -12.39 3.92 -10.48
CA PRO A 65 -13.35 3.43 -11.47
C PRO A 65 -13.14 3.98 -12.89
N GLN A 66 -12.50 5.15 -13.01
CA GLN A 66 -12.19 5.79 -14.29
C GLN A 66 -10.96 5.20 -14.99
N ALA A 67 -10.11 4.49 -14.26
CA ALA A 67 -8.84 3.95 -14.77
C ALA A 67 -9.05 3.07 -16.00
N ALA A 68 -9.99 2.12 -15.94
CA ALA A 68 -10.29 1.21 -17.04
C ALA A 68 -10.77 1.94 -18.31
N GLN A 69 -11.59 2.98 -18.18
CA GLN A 69 -12.05 3.79 -19.32
C GLN A 69 -10.90 4.52 -19.99
N LEU A 70 -10.02 5.13 -19.20
CA LEU A 70 -8.83 5.83 -19.71
C LEU A 70 -7.87 4.85 -20.39
N ALA A 71 -7.59 3.72 -19.76
CA ALA A 71 -6.71 2.67 -20.29
C ALA A 71 -7.24 2.09 -21.61
N THR A 72 -8.57 1.88 -21.74
CA THR A 72 -9.22 1.38 -22.97
C THR A 72 -8.92 2.27 -24.18
N ARG A 73 -8.84 3.58 -24.01
CA ARG A 73 -8.50 4.53 -25.10
C ARG A 73 -7.09 4.24 -25.65
N TYR A 74 -6.13 4.04 -24.77
CA TYR A 74 -4.76 3.75 -25.15
C TYR A 74 -4.61 2.34 -25.72
N LEU A 75 -5.27 1.35 -25.12
CA LEU A 75 -5.31 -0.03 -25.65
C LEU A 75 -5.84 -0.06 -27.07
N ALA A 76 -6.95 0.60 -27.37
CA ALA A 76 -7.53 0.65 -28.70
C ALA A 76 -6.56 1.25 -29.73
N ARG A 77 -5.82 2.32 -29.37
CA ARG A 77 -4.78 2.91 -30.23
C ARG A 77 -3.65 1.92 -30.50
N ALA A 78 -3.18 1.22 -29.47
CA ALA A 78 -2.12 0.23 -29.62
C ALA A 78 -2.56 -0.95 -30.49
N GLN A 79 -3.78 -1.46 -30.30
CA GLN A 79 -4.33 -2.59 -31.08
C GLN A 79 -4.46 -2.30 -32.58
N VAL A 80 -4.86 -1.08 -32.97
CA VAL A 80 -4.94 -0.68 -34.39
C VAL A 80 -3.58 -0.73 -35.08
N ASN A 81 -2.49 -0.57 -34.33
CA ASN A 81 -1.12 -0.57 -34.85
C ASN A 81 -0.43 -1.96 -34.76
N LEU A 82 -1.15 -3.01 -34.42
CA LEU A 82 -0.64 -4.38 -34.49
C LEU A 82 -0.34 -4.77 -35.95
N SER A 83 0.80 -5.43 -36.13
CA SER A 83 1.27 -5.93 -37.42
C SER A 83 1.94 -7.29 -37.24
N GLU A 84 2.27 -7.96 -38.36
CA GLU A 84 3.06 -9.21 -38.30
C GLU A 84 4.45 -9.00 -37.70
N ALA A 85 5.00 -7.77 -37.80
CA ALA A 85 6.29 -7.41 -37.25
C ALA A 85 6.27 -7.11 -35.74
N THR A 86 5.06 -6.99 -35.11
CA THR A 86 4.94 -6.79 -33.67
C THR A 86 5.48 -8.00 -32.91
N SER A 87 6.41 -7.78 -31.99
CA SER A 87 7.04 -8.84 -31.21
C SER A 87 6.03 -9.59 -30.32
N TRP A 88 6.36 -10.84 -29.99
CA TRP A 88 5.56 -11.61 -29.03
C TRP A 88 5.45 -10.89 -27.68
N ARG A 89 6.53 -10.26 -27.20
CA ARG A 89 6.53 -9.49 -25.95
C ARG A 89 5.48 -8.37 -25.99
N GLU A 90 5.47 -7.58 -27.04
CA GLU A 90 4.53 -6.44 -27.18
C GLU A 90 3.06 -6.91 -27.30
N ARG A 91 2.82 -8.00 -28.03
CA ARG A 91 1.48 -8.62 -28.09
C ARG A 91 1.02 -9.07 -26.71
N THR A 92 1.92 -9.73 -25.96
CA THR A 92 1.62 -10.21 -24.62
C THR A 92 1.39 -9.05 -23.65
N LEU A 93 2.11 -7.92 -23.76
CA LEU A 93 1.83 -6.72 -22.99
C LEU A 93 0.44 -6.15 -23.28
N LEU A 94 0.01 -6.11 -24.55
CA LEU A 94 -1.33 -5.65 -24.90
C LEU A 94 -2.42 -6.58 -24.37
N ASP A 95 -2.24 -7.90 -24.52
CA ASP A 95 -3.16 -8.89 -23.96
C ASP A 95 -3.23 -8.81 -22.43
N THR A 96 -2.10 -8.49 -21.78
CA THR A 96 -2.00 -8.25 -20.34
C THR A 96 -2.79 -7.02 -19.92
N LEU A 97 -2.66 -5.91 -20.65
CA LEU A 97 -3.42 -4.68 -20.41
C LEU A 97 -4.92 -4.90 -20.61
N GLU A 98 -5.31 -5.60 -21.69
CA GLU A 98 -6.71 -5.93 -21.97
C GLU A 98 -7.33 -6.78 -20.85
N ALA A 99 -6.59 -7.79 -20.37
CA ALA A 99 -7.02 -8.63 -19.26
C ALA A 99 -7.18 -7.82 -17.96
N TRP A 100 -6.26 -6.89 -17.68
CA TRP A 100 -6.35 -6.05 -16.49
C TRP A 100 -7.53 -5.07 -16.55
N ILE A 101 -7.78 -4.44 -17.71
CA ILE A 101 -8.96 -3.61 -17.94
C ILE A 101 -10.26 -4.42 -17.73
N GLY A 102 -10.24 -5.69 -18.12
CA GLY A 102 -11.36 -6.63 -17.95
C GLY A 102 -11.50 -7.24 -16.55
N ASP A 103 -10.70 -6.81 -15.57
CA ASP A 103 -10.68 -7.39 -14.20
C ASP A 103 -10.39 -8.90 -14.18
N ASP A 104 -9.60 -9.40 -15.16
CA ASP A 104 -9.13 -10.80 -15.22
C ASP A 104 -7.70 -10.94 -14.70
N VAL A 105 -7.52 -10.67 -13.41
CA VAL A 105 -6.19 -10.69 -12.76
C VAL A 105 -5.50 -12.05 -12.88
N PRO A 106 -6.15 -13.23 -12.79
CA PRO A 106 -5.50 -14.50 -13.05
C PRO A 106 -4.85 -14.57 -14.43
N ARG A 107 -5.52 -14.09 -15.48
CA ARG A 107 -4.96 -14.03 -16.83
C ARG A 107 -3.79 -13.06 -16.92
N VAL A 108 -3.88 -11.90 -16.28
CA VAL A 108 -2.75 -10.95 -16.19
C VAL A 108 -1.52 -11.62 -15.61
N LEU A 109 -1.65 -12.28 -14.45
CA LEU A 109 -0.53 -12.95 -13.78
C LEU A 109 0.06 -14.08 -14.62
N GLN A 110 -0.76 -14.86 -15.31
CA GLN A 110 -0.28 -15.90 -16.23
C GLN A 110 0.56 -15.31 -17.38
N GLN A 111 0.11 -14.20 -17.96
CA GLN A 111 0.80 -13.54 -19.07
C GLN A 111 2.10 -12.89 -18.62
N VAL A 112 2.09 -12.22 -17.47
CA VAL A 112 3.30 -11.60 -16.90
C VAL A 112 4.32 -12.66 -16.49
N ASP A 113 3.90 -13.81 -15.92
CA ASP A 113 4.79 -14.92 -15.62
C ASP A 113 5.46 -15.45 -16.90
N ALA A 114 4.73 -15.60 -18.01
CA ALA A 114 5.27 -15.98 -19.30
C ALA A 114 6.23 -14.92 -19.88
N LEU A 115 5.92 -13.62 -19.70
CA LEU A 115 6.83 -12.53 -20.07
C LEU A 115 8.15 -12.63 -19.32
N LEU A 116 8.12 -12.85 -18.00
CA LEU A 116 9.31 -12.98 -17.16
C LEU A 116 10.10 -14.27 -17.42
N ASP A 117 9.45 -15.33 -17.95
CA ASP A 117 10.13 -16.53 -18.43
C ASP A 117 11.01 -16.24 -19.66
N ALA A 118 10.50 -15.43 -20.58
CA ALA A 118 11.19 -15.10 -21.82
C ALA A 118 12.11 -13.87 -21.70
N HIS A 119 11.74 -12.92 -20.85
CA HIS A 119 12.40 -11.62 -20.65
C HIS A 119 12.61 -11.34 -19.15
N PRO A 120 13.52 -12.07 -18.46
CA PRO A 120 13.69 -11.97 -17.01
C PRO A 120 14.22 -10.61 -16.52
N ARG A 121 14.69 -9.74 -17.42
CA ARG A 121 15.09 -8.36 -17.16
C ARG A 121 13.93 -7.35 -17.31
N ASP A 122 12.72 -7.79 -17.65
CA ASP A 122 11.57 -6.91 -17.75
C ASP A 122 11.06 -6.52 -16.36
N LEU A 123 11.75 -5.54 -15.74
CA LEU A 123 11.42 -5.10 -14.37
C LEU A 123 10.09 -4.34 -14.30
N PHE A 124 9.60 -3.79 -15.41
CA PHE A 124 8.24 -3.27 -15.47
C PHE A 124 7.21 -4.40 -15.26
N ALA A 125 7.35 -5.49 -16.03
CA ALA A 125 6.48 -6.66 -15.88
C ALA A 125 6.61 -7.28 -14.48
N LEU A 126 7.85 -7.35 -13.93
CA LEU A 126 8.07 -7.80 -12.56
C LEU A 126 7.31 -6.96 -11.53
N LYS A 127 7.40 -5.62 -11.62
CA LYS A 127 6.73 -4.71 -10.70
C LYS A 127 5.21 -4.80 -10.80
N LEU A 128 4.67 -4.94 -12.02
CA LEU A 128 3.24 -5.21 -12.25
C LEU A 128 2.80 -6.52 -11.59
N SER A 129 3.59 -7.59 -11.76
CA SER A 129 3.32 -8.90 -11.12
C SER A 129 3.29 -8.78 -9.60
N GLN A 130 4.30 -8.11 -9.02
CA GLN A 130 4.35 -7.91 -7.57
C GLN A 130 3.18 -7.07 -7.04
N TYR A 131 2.82 -5.98 -7.74
CA TYR A 131 1.68 -5.15 -7.38
C TYR A 131 0.36 -5.94 -7.33
N LEU A 132 0.08 -6.73 -8.37
CA LEU A 132 -1.16 -7.51 -8.42
C LEU A 132 -1.17 -8.65 -7.39
N ARG A 133 -0.04 -9.32 -7.16
CA ARG A 133 0.10 -10.35 -6.13
C ARG A 133 -0.02 -9.76 -4.72
N PHE A 134 0.56 -8.58 -4.51
CA PHE A 134 0.41 -7.84 -3.25
C PHE A 134 -1.05 -7.53 -2.93
N ASN A 135 -1.82 -7.08 -3.94
CA ASN A 135 -3.24 -6.80 -3.78
C ASN A 135 -4.12 -8.05 -3.54
N GLN A 136 -3.56 -9.24 -3.79
CA GLN A 136 -4.19 -10.55 -3.49
C GLN A 136 -3.62 -11.21 -2.23
N GLY A 137 -2.61 -10.62 -1.58
CA GLY A 137 -1.93 -11.22 -0.44
C GLY A 137 -1.00 -12.39 -0.79
N ASP A 138 -0.64 -12.56 -2.08
CA ASP A 138 0.29 -13.62 -2.54
C ASP A 138 1.75 -13.18 -2.36
N SER A 139 2.17 -13.00 -1.10
CA SER A 139 3.56 -12.65 -0.77
C SER A 139 4.58 -13.67 -1.28
N PRO A 140 4.35 -15.01 -1.18
CA PRO A 140 5.26 -15.99 -1.77
C PRO A 140 5.38 -15.87 -3.29
N GLY A 141 4.30 -15.49 -3.97
CA GLY A 141 4.33 -15.22 -5.42
C GLY A 141 5.17 -14.00 -5.76
N MET A 142 5.08 -12.92 -4.97
CA MET A 142 5.95 -11.75 -5.13
C MET A 142 7.42 -12.13 -5.01
N LEU A 143 7.77 -12.94 -4.01
CA LEU A 143 9.15 -13.38 -3.78
C LEU A 143 9.64 -14.27 -4.92
N ARG A 144 8.82 -15.22 -5.36
CA ARG A 144 9.17 -16.15 -6.44
C ARG A 144 9.55 -15.42 -7.74
N VAL A 145 8.77 -14.41 -8.15
CA VAL A 145 9.05 -13.69 -9.40
C VAL A 145 10.30 -12.80 -9.28
N ALA A 146 10.57 -12.20 -8.12
CA ALA A 146 11.78 -11.41 -7.89
C ALA A 146 13.05 -12.30 -7.89
N LEU A 147 13.01 -13.44 -7.22
CA LEU A 147 14.09 -14.42 -7.22
C LEU A 147 14.41 -14.95 -8.63
N LYS A 148 13.39 -15.10 -9.50
CA LYS A 148 13.57 -15.50 -10.88
C LYS A 148 14.34 -14.45 -11.70
N ALA A 149 14.08 -13.17 -11.48
CA ALA A 149 14.78 -12.08 -12.15
C ALA A 149 16.21 -11.88 -11.64
N LEU A 150 16.50 -12.23 -10.39
CA LEU A 150 17.76 -11.93 -9.70
C LEU A 150 19.04 -12.37 -10.49
N PRO A 151 19.14 -13.59 -11.07
CA PRO A 151 20.34 -13.99 -11.82
C PRO A 151 20.59 -13.16 -13.09
N HIS A 152 19.58 -12.40 -13.55
CA HIS A 152 19.61 -11.69 -14.83
C HIS A 152 19.74 -10.17 -14.68
N ALA A 153 19.49 -9.62 -13.49
CA ALA A 153 19.46 -8.18 -13.25
C ALA A 153 19.99 -7.81 -11.84
N ASN A 154 20.92 -8.59 -11.30
CA ASN A 154 21.48 -8.41 -9.96
C ASN A 154 22.29 -7.11 -9.78
N GLU A 155 22.63 -6.44 -10.87
CA GLU A 155 23.30 -5.12 -10.86
C GLU A 155 22.32 -3.95 -10.73
N ILE A 156 21.00 -4.20 -10.73
CA ILE A 156 19.96 -3.16 -10.73
C ILE A 156 19.39 -3.01 -9.30
N ALA A 157 19.59 -1.83 -8.72
CA ALA A 157 19.17 -1.52 -7.35
C ALA A 157 17.67 -1.74 -7.12
N GLN A 158 16.81 -1.35 -8.07
CA GLN A 158 15.37 -1.48 -7.99
C GLN A 158 14.91 -2.94 -7.86
N LEU A 159 15.63 -3.89 -8.47
CA LEU A 159 15.34 -5.32 -8.27
C LEU A 159 15.58 -5.75 -6.82
N HIS A 160 16.68 -5.30 -6.22
CA HIS A 160 16.97 -5.61 -4.82
C HIS A 160 15.96 -4.95 -3.86
N GLY A 161 15.49 -3.73 -4.16
CA GLY A 161 14.39 -3.09 -3.42
C GLY A 161 13.09 -3.90 -3.50
N MET A 162 12.70 -4.34 -4.69
CA MET A 162 11.53 -5.21 -4.90
C MET A 162 11.68 -6.58 -4.21
N LEU A 163 12.88 -7.14 -4.22
CA LEU A 163 13.21 -8.39 -3.53
C LEU A 163 13.13 -8.22 -2.01
N ALA A 164 13.67 -7.12 -1.48
CA ALA A 164 13.63 -6.79 -0.05
C ALA A 164 12.19 -6.72 0.46
N PHE A 165 11.32 -6.02 -0.25
CA PHE A 165 9.91 -5.92 0.13
C PHE A 165 9.19 -7.27 0.05
N ALA A 166 9.50 -8.09 -0.97
CA ALA A 166 8.92 -9.42 -1.10
C ALA A 166 9.36 -10.37 0.04
N TYR A 167 10.63 -10.33 0.45
CA TYR A 167 11.12 -11.04 1.63
C TYR A 167 10.42 -10.58 2.90
N GLU A 168 10.28 -9.25 3.10
CA GLU A 168 9.61 -8.68 4.27
C GLU A 168 8.16 -9.14 4.35
N GLN A 169 7.42 -9.09 3.25
CA GLN A 169 6.03 -9.57 3.21
C GLN A 169 5.90 -11.08 3.48
N CYS A 170 6.99 -11.85 3.32
CA CYS A 170 7.09 -13.25 3.74
C CYS A 170 7.62 -13.42 5.18
N HIS A 171 7.85 -12.35 5.94
CA HIS A 171 8.51 -12.35 7.25
C HIS A 171 9.93 -12.95 7.28
N LEU A 172 10.62 -12.93 6.15
CA LEU A 172 12.05 -13.29 6.03
C LEU A 172 12.88 -12.01 6.25
N LEU A 173 12.92 -11.53 7.49
CA LEU A 173 13.35 -10.17 7.82
C LEU A 173 14.85 -9.96 7.66
N ASP A 174 15.67 -10.97 7.94
CA ASP A 174 17.13 -10.89 7.76
C ASP A 174 17.50 -10.82 6.27
N GLU A 175 16.84 -11.61 5.43
CA GLU A 175 16.99 -11.58 3.98
C GLU A 175 16.45 -10.27 3.39
N ALA A 176 15.35 -9.74 3.94
CA ALA A 176 14.79 -8.46 3.53
C ALA A 176 15.77 -7.31 3.82
N GLU A 177 16.35 -7.27 5.02
CA GLU A 177 17.36 -6.27 5.39
C GLU A 177 18.61 -6.38 4.49
N ALA A 178 19.10 -7.60 4.26
CA ALA A 178 20.27 -7.82 3.41
C ALA A 178 20.03 -7.33 1.97
N ALA A 179 18.87 -7.67 1.37
CA ALA A 179 18.50 -7.22 0.03
C ALA A 179 18.32 -5.70 -0.05
N ALA A 180 17.67 -5.08 0.95
CA ALA A 180 17.50 -3.63 0.99
C ALA A 180 18.84 -2.90 1.11
N ARG A 181 19.75 -3.37 1.95
CA ARG A 181 21.10 -2.80 2.06
C ARG A 181 21.89 -2.96 0.76
N GLN A 182 21.78 -4.10 0.08
CA GLN A 182 22.38 -4.29 -1.25
C GLN A 182 21.83 -3.28 -2.28
N ALA A 183 20.52 -3.00 -2.26
CA ALA A 183 19.94 -1.96 -3.10
C ALA A 183 20.56 -0.59 -2.82
N LEU A 184 20.72 -0.23 -1.54
CA LEU A 184 21.26 1.06 -1.11
C LEU A 184 22.79 1.19 -1.33
N GLU A 185 23.51 0.08 -1.41
CA GLU A 185 24.92 0.09 -1.86
C GLU A 185 25.04 0.42 -3.34
N LEU A 186 24.11 -0.08 -4.17
CA LEU A 186 24.05 0.20 -5.61
C LEU A 186 23.50 1.61 -5.90
N GLU A 187 22.46 2.02 -5.20
CA GLU A 187 21.81 3.33 -5.34
C GLU A 187 21.35 3.83 -3.97
N PRO A 188 22.12 4.72 -3.31
CA PRO A 188 21.82 5.20 -1.96
C PRO A 188 20.44 5.89 -1.81
N ARG A 189 19.88 6.37 -2.91
CA ARG A 189 18.59 7.07 -2.95
C ARG A 189 17.43 6.17 -3.41
N GLU A 190 17.63 4.84 -3.47
CA GLU A 190 16.59 3.92 -3.89
C GLU A 190 15.43 3.93 -2.86
N PRO A 191 14.26 4.51 -3.19
CA PRO A 191 13.25 4.81 -2.19
C PRO A 191 12.48 3.56 -1.72
N TRP A 192 12.37 2.53 -2.56
CA TRP A 192 11.67 1.31 -2.22
C TRP A 192 12.47 0.43 -1.25
N ALA A 193 13.81 0.44 -1.35
CA ALA A 193 14.67 -0.21 -0.37
C ALA A 193 14.64 0.52 0.99
N GLN A 194 14.63 1.87 0.99
CA GLN A 194 14.44 2.65 2.21
C GLN A 194 13.11 2.31 2.88
N HIS A 195 12.03 2.20 2.10
CA HIS A 195 10.71 1.76 2.54
C HIS A 195 10.72 0.33 3.11
N ALA A 196 11.37 -0.62 2.42
CA ALA A 196 11.49 -2.00 2.89
C ALA A 196 12.24 -2.10 4.23
N LEU A 197 13.31 -1.31 4.43
CA LEU A 197 14.01 -1.22 5.71
C LEU A 197 13.12 -0.64 6.82
N ALA A 198 12.28 0.35 6.52
CA ALA A 198 11.31 0.86 7.48
C ALA A 198 10.37 -0.26 7.98
N HIS A 199 9.89 -1.09 7.08
CA HIS A 199 9.08 -2.26 7.44
C HIS A 199 9.84 -3.24 8.33
N VAL A 200 11.10 -3.57 8.00
CA VAL A 200 11.94 -4.49 8.79
C VAL A 200 12.12 -3.94 10.21
N PHE A 201 12.55 -2.69 10.36
CA PHE A 201 12.77 -2.07 11.65
C PHE A 201 11.49 -2.01 12.49
N LEU A 202 10.37 -1.66 11.87
CA LEU A 202 9.06 -1.60 12.55
C LEU A 202 8.65 -2.99 13.05
N THR A 203 8.75 -4.01 12.20
CA THR A 203 8.35 -5.38 12.51
C THR A 203 9.23 -6.02 13.59
N GLN A 204 10.51 -5.65 13.63
CA GLN A 204 11.46 -6.11 14.67
C GLN A 204 11.45 -5.26 15.95
N GLY A 205 10.66 -4.18 16.03
CA GLY A 205 10.65 -3.26 17.17
C GLY A 205 11.94 -2.42 17.31
N ARG A 206 12.75 -2.32 16.27
CA ARG A 206 13.99 -1.50 16.21
C ARG A 206 13.67 -0.04 15.95
N ILE A 207 12.81 0.55 16.80
CA ILE A 207 12.20 1.87 16.55
C ILE A 207 13.23 2.99 16.54
N ALA A 208 14.17 3.01 17.47
CA ALA A 208 15.21 4.06 17.53
C ALA A 208 16.11 4.03 16.28
N GLU A 209 16.50 2.85 15.81
CA GLU A 209 17.31 2.67 14.61
C GLU A 209 16.53 3.08 13.35
N GLY A 210 15.27 2.62 13.24
CA GLY A 210 14.42 2.99 12.10
C GLY A 210 14.13 4.49 12.04
N THR A 211 13.89 5.15 13.19
CA THR A 211 13.73 6.60 13.26
C THR A 211 15.00 7.31 12.78
N ALA A 212 16.16 6.94 13.31
CA ALA A 212 17.42 7.56 12.93
C ALA A 212 17.73 7.36 11.44
N PHE A 213 17.47 6.16 10.91
CA PHE A 213 17.64 5.86 9.49
C PHE A 213 16.74 6.73 8.62
N LEU A 214 15.42 6.74 8.86
CA LEU A 214 14.47 7.49 8.03
C LEU A 214 14.71 9.00 8.10
N GLU A 215 15.04 9.55 9.29
CA GLU A 215 15.42 10.95 9.44
C GLU A 215 16.70 11.29 8.65
N SER A 216 17.62 10.35 8.47
CA SER A 216 18.85 10.56 7.72
C SER A 216 18.66 10.57 6.21
N VAL A 217 17.60 9.94 5.68
CA VAL A 217 17.36 9.79 4.23
C VAL A 217 16.18 10.62 3.72
N LYS A 218 15.35 11.21 4.59
CA LYS A 218 14.10 11.89 4.23
C LYS A 218 14.27 13.04 3.23
N ASP A 219 15.39 13.75 3.25
CA ASP A 219 15.67 14.86 2.32
C ASP A 219 15.86 14.34 0.87
N GLY A 220 16.09 13.04 0.70
CA GLY A 220 16.14 12.37 -0.60
C GLY A 220 14.76 12.06 -1.19
N TRP A 221 13.66 12.24 -0.43
CA TRP A 221 12.31 11.97 -0.91
C TRP A 221 11.71 13.11 -1.72
N ASP A 222 12.29 14.31 -1.64
CA ASP A 222 11.90 15.43 -2.48
C ASP A 222 12.09 15.05 -3.97
N GLY A 223 11.04 15.27 -4.76
CA GLY A 223 11.04 14.90 -6.18
C GLY A 223 10.55 13.48 -6.48
N LEU A 224 10.20 12.67 -5.50
CA LEU A 224 9.44 11.43 -5.71
C LEU A 224 7.98 11.75 -6.09
N ASN A 225 7.29 10.78 -6.71
CA ASN A 225 5.86 10.91 -6.91
C ASN A 225 5.10 10.96 -5.57
N SER A 226 3.88 11.44 -5.61
CA SER A 226 3.05 11.64 -4.41
C SER A 226 2.97 10.39 -3.54
N PHE A 227 2.73 9.21 -4.15
CA PHE A 227 2.65 7.94 -3.42
C PHE A 227 3.90 7.67 -2.57
N MET A 228 5.08 7.65 -3.20
CA MET A 228 6.30 7.25 -2.50
C MET A 228 6.74 8.30 -1.49
N TYR A 229 6.55 9.58 -1.80
CA TYR A 229 6.79 10.68 -0.89
C TYR A 229 5.92 10.56 0.37
N THR A 230 4.60 10.57 0.22
CA THR A 230 3.66 10.56 1.36
C THR A 230 3.78 9.27 2.17
N HIS A 231 4.05 8.13 1.51
CA HIS A 231 4.14 6.84 2.15
C HIS A 231 5.42 6.66 2.99
N ASN A 232 6.56 7.17 2.54
CA ASN A 232 7.78 7.19 3.35
C ASN A 232 7.63 8.09 4.58
N TRP A 233 7.02 9.26 4.44
CA TRP A 233 6.67 10.13 5.57
C TRP A 233 5.66 9.47 6.51
N TRP A 234 4.70 8.72 5.98
CA TRP A 234 3.77 7.94 6.79
C TRP A 234 4.51 6.89 7.63
N HIS A 235 5.50 6.19 7.07
CA HIS A 235 6.34 5.27 7.84
C HIS A 235 7.08 5.99 8.96
N LEU A 236 7.74 7.11 8.67
CA LEU A 236 8.41 7.89 9.71
C LEU A 236 7.45 8.32 10.83
N ALA A 237 6.21 8.67 10.48
CA ALA A 237 5.17 8.98 11.45
C ALA A 237 4.85 7.79 12.37
N LEU A 238 4.86 6.54 11.88
CA LEU A 238 4.62 5.36 12.72
C LEU A 238 5.70 5.17 13.78
N PHE A 239 6.96 5.46 13.47
CA PHE A 239 8.06 5.40 14.44
C PHE A 239 7.90 6.44 15.53
N HIS A 240 7.54 7.66 15.19
CA HIS A 240 7.22 8.71 16.18
C HIS A 240 5.99 8.36 17.02
N LEU A 241 4.97 7.74 16.41
CA LEU A 241 3.76 7.31 17.10
C LEU A 241 4.07 6.26 18.18
N ALA A 242 4.91 5.27 17.86
CA ALA A 242 5.33 4.23 18.81
C ALA A 242 6.01 4.82 20.06
N ARG A 243 6.66 5.96 19.95
CA ARG A 243 7.30 6.70 21.05
C ARG A 243 6.40 7.81 21.62
N GLY A 244 5.12 7.87 21.22
CA GLY A 244 4.14 8.82 21.77
C GLY A 244 4.37 10.27 21.39
N ASN A 245 5.19 10.55 20.38
CA ASN A 245 5.47 11.90 19.89
C ASN A 245 4.33 12.38 18.98
N LEU A 246 3.12 12.51 19.55
CA LEU A 246 1.90 12.80 18.81
C LEU A 246 1.94 14.15 18.09
N GLN A 247 2.64 15.15 18.67
CA GLN A 247 2.77 16.46 18.03
C GLN A 247 3.56 16.36 16.72
N ARG A 248 4.67 15.62 16.73
CA ARG A 248 5.46 15.38 15.52
C ARG A 248 4.68 14.61 14.47
N VAL A 249 3.87 13.62 14.87
CA VAL A 249 3.00 12.88 13.96
C VAL A 249 1.95 13.78 13.30
N LEU A 250 1.35 14.72 14.06
CA LEU A 250 0.43 15.73 13.51
C LEU A 250 1.14 16.65 12.51
N GLU A 251 2.35 17.12 12.81
CA GLU A 251 3.16 17.92 11.88
C GLU A 251 3.47 17.17 10.58
N ILE A 252 3.85 15.89 10.67
CA ILE A 252 4.09 15.05 9.50
C ILE A 252 2.79 14.87 8.70
N TYR A 253 1.67 14.62 9.36
CA TYR A 253 0.36 14.55 8.70
C TYR A 253 0.06 15.81 7.89
N ASP A 254 0.16 16.98 8.53
CA ASP A 254 -0.25 18.26 7.94
C ASP A 254 0.68 18.73 6.81
N ASN A 255 1.95 18.34 6.83
CA ASN A 255 2.95 18.90 5.89
C ASN A 255 3.43 17.89 4.83
N HIS A 256 3.27 16.57 5.07
CA HIS A 256 3.92 15.55 4.24
C HIS A 256 3.03 14.36 3.86
N VAL A 257 1.99 14.03 4.63
CA VAL A 257 1.13 12.88 4.35
C VAL A 257 -0.17 13.29 3.67
N TRP A 258 -0.77 14.43 4.06
CA TRP A 258 -2.00 14.93 3.49
C TRP A 258 -1.78 16.21 2.70
N GLY A 259 -2.50 16.35 1.57
CA GLY A 259 -2.53 17.58 0.78
C GLY A 259 -1.49 17.65 -0.35
N ILE A 260 -0.71 16.60 -0.59
CA ILE A 260 0.26 16.54 -1.71
C ILE A 260 -0.48 16.30 -3.02
N LEU A 261 -1.25 15.22 -3.12
CA LEU A 261 -2.18 14.96 -4.22
C LEU A 261 -3.52 14.43 -3.67
N PRO A 262 -4.40 15.33 -3.18
CA PRO A 262 -5.58 14.95 -2.40
C PRO A 262 -6.58 14.04 -3.15
N GLU A 263 -6.57 14.06 -4.48
CA GLU A 263 -7.43 13.22 -5.33
C GLU A 263 -6.92 11.79 -5.46
N TYR A 264 -5.64 11.53 -5.11
CA TYR A 264 -5.02 10.24 -5.32
C TYR A 264 -5.39 9.24 -4.21
N SER A 265 -5.68 8.00 -4.62
CA SER A 265 -6.10 6.90 -3.75
C SER A 265 -5.16 6.66 -2.59
N GLN A 266 -3.87 6.57 -2.87
CA GLN A 266 -2.85 6.21 -1.88
C GLN A 266 -2.62 7.31 -0.85
N ASP A 267 -2.68 8.61 -1.25
CA ASP A 267 -2.59 9.74 -0.33
C ASP A 267 -3.81 9.76 0.61
N GLN A 268 -5.01 9.49 0.07
CA GLN A 268 -6.24 9.41 0.86
C GLN A 268 -6.17 8.32 1.92
N ILE A 269 -5.76 7.10 1.56
CA ILE A 269 -5.71 6.00 2.53
C ILE A 269 -4.58 6.17 3.55
N GLY A 270 -3.45 6.76 3.15
CA GLY A 270 -2.37 7.13 4.07
C GLY A 270 -2.87 8.11 5.13
N ALA A 271 -3.64 9.12 4.71
CA ALA A 271 -4.27 10.09 5.61
C ALA A 271 -5.31 9.45 6.55
N VAL A 272 -6.23 8.63 6.03
CA VAL A 272 -7.21 7.87 6.86
C VAL A 272 -6.48 7.03 7.91
N SER A 273 -5.45 6.30 7.49
CA SER A 273 -4.67 5.44 8.36
C SER A 273 -3.98 6.20 9.49
N LEU A 274 -3.36 7.33 9.18
CA LEU A 274 -2.61 8.10 10.18
C LEU A 274 -3.54 8.85 11.15
N LEU A 275 -4.64 9.44 10.66
CA LEU A 275 -5.66 10.06 11.53
C LEU A 275 -6.27 9.07 12.52
N THR A 276 -6.59 7.87 12.04
CA THR A 276 -7.13 6.81 12.90
C THR A 276 -6.15 6.46 14.02
N ARG A 277 -4.90 6.22 13.67
CA ARG A 277 -3.85 5.88 14.65
C ARG A 277 -3.60 7.00 15.66
N LEU A 278 -3.64 8.26 15.22
CA LEU A 278 -3.53 9.43 16.09
C LEU A 278 -4.66 9.45 17.12
N GLU A 279 -5.92 9.28 16.69
CA GLU A 279 -7.06 9.25 17.61
C GLU A 279 -6.99 8.08 18.58
N LEU A 280 -6.65 6.88 18.11
CA LEU A 280 -6.48 5.69 18.96
C LEU A 280 -5.34 5.87 19.99
N ALA A 281 -4.33 6.67 19.67
CA ALA A 281 -3.27 7.06 20.60
C ALA A 281 -3.64 8.23 21.52
N GLY A 282 -4.84 8.80 21.36
CA GLY A 282 -5.39 9.87 22.22
C GLY A 282 -5.14 11.29 21.71
N ALA A 283 -4.69 11.47 20.47
CA ALA A 283 -4.52 12.80 19.87
C ALA A 283 -5.86 13.44 19.50
N GLN A 284 -5.93 14.77 19.58
CA GLN A 284 -7.04 15.55 19.07
C GLN A 284 -6.76 15.95 17.62
N VAL A 285 -7.51 15.38 16.68
CA VAL A 285 -7.27 15.60 15.24
C VAL A 285 -8.06 16.76 14.64
N GLY A 286 -8.93 17.41 15.43
CA GLY A 286 -9.68 18.60 15.02
C GLY A 286 -10.58 18.35 13.80
N GLN A 287 -10.51 19.24 12.82
CA GLN A 287 -11.33 19.21 11.60
C GLN A 287 -10.76 18.32 10.46
N ARG A 288 -9.67 17.58 10.71
CA ARG A 288 -8.95 16.86 9.65
C ARG A 288 -9.80 15.79 8.97
N TRP A 289 -10.69 15.12 9.72
CA TRP A 289 -11.64 14.19 9.11
C TRP A 289 -12.57 14.85 8.10
N GLN A 290 -13.10 16.04 8.42
CA GLN A 290 -13.99 16.78 7.52
C GLN A 290 -13.27 17.23 6.26
N GLN A 291 -12.05 17.73 6.40
CA GLN A 291 -11.21 18.15 5.27
C GLN A 291 -10.88 16.99 4.34
N LEU A 292 -10.44 15.85 4.89
CA LEU A 292 -10.15 14.64 4.13
C LEU A 292 -11.41 14.10 3.42
N ALA A 293 -12.54 14.11 4.11
CA ALA A 293 -13.80 13.58 3.60
C ALA A 293 -14.37 14.37 2.42
N GLU A 294 -14.01 15.65 2.24
CA GLU A 294 -14.36 16.42 1.04
C GLU A 294 -13.84 15.76 -0.24
N TYR A 295 -12.67 15.13 -0.17
CA TYR A 295 -12.07 14.38 -1.28
C TYR A 295 -12.55 12.92 -1.34
N LEU A 296 -12.88 12.31 -0.21
CA LEU A 296 -13.38 10.93 -0.17
C LEU A 296 -14.81 10.78 -0.73
N GLN A 297 -15.60 11.85 -0.80
CA GLN A 297 -16.99 11.78 -1.27
C GLN A 297 -17.13 11.20 -2.68
N VAL A 298 -16.14 11.43 -3.56
CA VAL A 298 -16.13 10.88 -4.91
C VAL A 298 -15.93 9.36 -4.95
N ARG A 299 -15.55 8.75 -3.83
CA ARG A 299 -15.32 7.31 -3.66
C ARG A 299 -16.58 6.51 -3.33
N GLU A 300 -17.75 7.13 -3.31
CA GLU A 300 -19.02 6.49 -2.93
C GLU A 300 -19.32 5.18 -3.68
N GLN A 301 -18.84 5.03 -4.92
CA GLN A 301 -19.04 3.84 -5.74
C GLN A 301 -17.70 3.11 -6.02
N ASP A 302 -16.62 3.45 -5.32
CA ASP A 302 -15.30 2.92 -5.59
C ASP A 302 -15.08 1.54 -4.93
N THR A 303 -15.27 0.50 -5.72
CA THR A 303 -15.05 -0.90 -5.36
C THR A 303 -13.96 -1.55 -6.22
N VAL A 304 -12.93 -0.79 -6.60
CA VAL A 304 -11.83 -1.27 -7.45
C VAL A 304 -10.93 -2.23 -6.67
N GLN A 305 -10.60 -1.88 -5.44
CA GLN A 305 -9.74 -2.70 -4.58
C GLN A 305 -10.31 -2.78 -3.15
N PRO A 306 -10.38 -3.98 -2.55
CA PRO A 306 -10.90 -4.18 -1.20
C PRO A 306 -10.21 -3.29 -0.16
N PHE A 307 -8.89 -3.28 -0.15
CA PHE A 307 -8.08 -2.55 0.82
C PHE A 307 -8.31 -1.03 0.79
N LEU A 308 -8.44 -0.46 -0.40
CA LEU A 308 -8.72 0.97 -0.58
C LEU A 308 -10.14 1.31 -0.12
N SER A 309 -11.13 0.53 -0.60
CA SER A 309 -12.55 0.76 -0.31
C SER A 309 -12.86 0.71 1.19
N LEU A 310 -12.20 -0.18 1.95
CA LEU A 310 -12.35 -0.26 3.41
C LEU A 310 -11.92 1.04 4.10
N GLN A 311 -10.85 1.66 3.65
CA GLN A 311 -10.36 2.91 4.24
C GLN A 311 -11.18 4.11 3.81
N TYR A 312 -11.63 4.16 2.53
CA TYR A 312 -12.57 5.19 2.10
C TYR A 312 -13.86 5.16 2.94
N LEU A 313 -14.42 3.96 3.11
CA LEU A 313 -15.63 3.78 3.94
C LEU A 313 -15.40 4.28 5.36
N TYR A 314 -14.30 3.91 5.98
CA TYR A 314 -14.00 4.31 7.34
C TYR A 314 -13.83 5.82 7.46
N GLY A 315 -13.07 6.45 6.57
CA GLY A 315 -12.88 7.90 6.54
C GLY A 315 -14.19 8.68 6.35
N LEU A 316 -15.06 8.24 5.43
CA LEU A 316 -16.39 8.82 5.21
C LEU A 316 -17.27 8.67 6.46
N ALA A 317 -17.29 7.48 7.09
CA ALA A 317 -18.09 7.22 8.29
C ALA A 317 -17.56 8.02 9.49
N ARG A 318 -16.24 8.18 9.66
CA ARG A 318 -15.63 9.01 10.72
C ARG A 318 -15.97 10.49 10.59
N ALA A 319 -16.18 10.96 9.37
CA ALA A 319 -16.59 12.33 9.07
C ALA A 319 -18.12 12.52 9.00
N ASP A 320 -18.89 11.49 9.32
CA ASP A 320 -20.37 11.49 9.28
C ASP A 320 -20.92 11.91 7.89
N LYS A 321 -20.29 11.43 6.82
CA LYS A 321 -20.71 11.72 5.44
C LYS A 321 -21.72 10.68 4.94
N PRO A 322 -22.84 11.10 4.31
CA PRO A 322 -23.88 10.17 3.82
C PRO A 322 -23.33 9.21 2.74
N GLN A 323 -22.26 9.56 2.04
CA GLN A 323 -21.59 8.70 1.06
C GLN A 323 -21.03 7.41 1.68
N ALA A 324 -20.84 7.35 3.00
CA ALA A 324 -20.49 6.11 3.69
C ALA A 324 -21.54 5.01 3.49
N GLU A 325 -22.83 5.35 3.54
CA GLU A 325 -23.94 4.41 3.28
C GLU A 325 -23.97 3.98 1.81
N GLY A 326 -23.72 4.92 0.88
CA GLY A 326 -23.61 4.66 -0.54
C GLY A 326 -22.50 3.67 -0.84
N LEU A 327 -21.29 3.89 -0.30
CA LEU A 327 -20.14 2.99 -0.47
C LEU A 327 -20.40 1.62 0.19
N LEU A 328 -21.00 1.58 1.36
CA LEU A 328 -21.35 0.31 2.01
C LEU A 328 -22.35 -0.49 1.15
N SER A 329 -23.29 0.19 0.48
CA SER A 329 -24.24 -0.44 -0.44
C SER A 329 -23.54 -0.95 -1.70
N ALA A 330 -22.58 -0.20 -2.25
CA ALA A 330 -21.75 -0.61 -3.38
C ALA A 330 -20.89 -1.85 -3.03
N LEU A 331 -20.31 -1.89 -1.82
CA LEU A 331 -19.55 -3.05 -1.33
C LEU A 331 -20.41 -4.31 -1.18
N LYS A 332 -21.66 -4.19 -0.74
CA LYS A 332 -22.61 -5.33 -0.70
C LYS A 332 -22.89 -5.84 -2.12
N ALA A 333 -23.18 -4.95 -3.06
CA ALA A 333 -23.42 -5.33 -4.46
C ALA A 333 -22.17 -5.99 -5.09
N ARG A 334 -20.96 -5.46 -4.80
CA ARG A 334 -19.71 -6.05 -5.28
C ARG A 334 -19.47 -7.44 -4.71
N ALA A 335 -19.79 -7.68 -3.44
CA ALA A 335 -19.69 -8.99 -2.81
C ALA A 335 -20.57 -10.06 -3.49
N GLU A 336 -21.68 -9.66 -4.13
CA GLU A 336 -22.58 -10.54 -4.86
C GLU A 336 -22.14 -10.75 -6.33
N SER A 337 -21.46 -9.75 -6.93
CA SER A 337 -21.19 -9.68 -8.38
C SER A 337 -19.71 -9.76 -8.76
N ALA A 338 -18.80 -9.88 -7.81
CA ALA A 338 -17.36 -9.96 -8.08
C ALA A 338 -17.00 -11.19 -8.92
N PRO A 339 -15.93 -11.13 -9.74
CA PRO A 339 -15.43 -12.28 -10.47
C PRO A 339 -15.13 -13.47 -9.54
N ALA A 340 -15.28 -14.69 -10.05
CA ALA A 340 -15.15 -15.91 -9.26
C ALA A 340 -13.84 -16.01 -8.48
N PHE A 341 -12.73 -15.51 -9.04
CA PHE A 341 -11.41 -15.55 -8.40
C PHE A 341 -11.31 -14.66 -7.15
N SER A 342 -12.10 -13.60 -7.05
CA SER A 342 -12.07 -12.63 -5.94
C SER A 342 -13.36 -12.61 -5.11
N GLN A 343 -14.41 -13.37 -5.50
CA GLN A 343 -15.72 -13.29 -4.85
C GLN A 343 -15.64 -13.56 -3.35
N SER A 344 -14.91 -14.60 -2.93
CA SER A 344 -14.82 -14.92 -1.51
C SER A 344 -14.06 -13.84 -0.71
N VAL A 345 -13.14 -13.13 -1.33
CA VAL A 345 -12.46 -11.99 -0.69
C VAL A 345 -13.47 -10.86 -0.44
N TRP A 346 -14.34 -10.57 -1.40
CA TRP A 346 -15.36 -9.54 -1.25
C TRP A 346 -16.46 -9.94 -0.27
N SER A 347 -16.97 -11.19 -0.35
CA SER A 347 -18.09 -11.67 0.48
C SER A 347 -17.69 -12.00 1.92
N ASP A 348 -16.57 -12.71 2.12
CA ASP A 348 -16.22 -13.33 3.39
C ASP A 348 -15.20 -12.52 4.20
N VAL A 349 -14.49 -11.60 3.55
CA VAL A 349 -13.44 -10.78 4.17
C VAL A 349 -13.82 -9.30 4.14
N THR A 350 -13.99 -8.74 2.93
CA THR A 350 -14.17 -7.30 2.74
C THR A 350 -15.51 -6.82 3.32
N LEU A 351 -16.61 -7.52 3.03
CA LEU A 351 -17.92 -7.10 3.51
C LEU A 351 -18.05 -7.19 5.05
N PRO A 352 -17.62 -8.25 5.75
CA PRO A 352 -17.57 -8.26 7.20
C PRO A 352 -16.68 -7.16 7.77
N ALA A 353 -15.49 -6.91 7.20
CA ALA A 353 -14.62 -5.82 7.61
C ALA A 353 -15.30 -4.45 7.44
N ALA A 354 -15.92 -4.19 6.29
CA ALA A 354 -16.64 -2.96 6.00
C ALA A 354 -17.77 -2.70 7.02
N LEU A 355 -18.59 -3.72 7.28
CA LEU A 355 -19.65 -3.64 8.28
C LEU A 355 -19.11 -3.40 9.70
N GLY A 356 -17.97 -4.00 10.04
CA GLY A 356 -17.28 -3.80 11.31
C GLY A 356 -16.72 -2.39 11.46
N LEU A 357 -16.06 -1.87 10.43
CA LEU A 357 -15.55 -0.51 10.40
C LEU A 357 -16.67 0.54 10.48
N TYR A 358 -17.76 0.32 9.75
CA TYR A 358 -18.93 1.18 9.81
C TYR A 358 -19.57 1.17 11.20
N ALA A 359 -19.72 -0.01 11.82
CA ALA A 359 -20.22 -0.15 13.19
C ALA A 359 -19.31 0.56 14.21
N HIS A 360 -17.98 0.42 14.07
CA HIS A 360 -17.03 1.12 14.94
C HIS A 360 -17.16 2.63 14.86
N ALA A 361 -17.23 3.18 13.65
CA ALA A 361 -17.36 4.63 13.43
C ALA A 361 -18.64 5.20 14.06
N HIS A 362 -19.71 4.40 14.16
CA HIS A 362 -20.99 4.77 14.76
C HIS A 362 -21.16 4.33 16.23
N GLY A 363 -20.11 3.82 16.87
CA GLY A 363 -20.11 3.47 18.30
C GLY A 363 -20.76 2.13 18.66
N ASP A 364 -21.14 1.29 17.69
CA ASP A 364 -21.59 -0.09 17.93
C ASP A 364 -20.36 -1.03 18.06
N PHE A 365 -19.64 -0.87 19.17
CA PHE A 365 -18.35 -1.52 19.38
C PHE A 365 -18.46 -3.04 19.52
N THR A 366 -19.52 -3.55 20.11
CA THR A 366 -19.76 -5.01 20.24
C THR A 366 -19.92 -5.65 18.86
N ARG A 367 -20.69 -5.02 17.99
CA ARG A 367 -20.86 -5.48 16.61
C ARG A 367 -19.58 -5.33 15.81
N ALA A 368 -18.88 -4.21 15.98
CA ALA A 368 -17.59 -3.94 15.32
C ALA A 368 -16.55 -5.01 15.66
N ALA A 369 -16.35 -5.31 16.94
CA ALA A 369 -15.43 -6.33 17.41
C ALA A 369 -15.72 -7.69 16.77
N ARG A 370 -16.96 -8.16 16.84
CA ARG A 370 -17.36 -9.45 16.27
C ARG A 370 -17.13 -9.56 14.75
N LEU A 371 -17.43 -8.49 14.00
CA LEU A 371 -17.31 -8.50 12.55
C LEU A 371 -15.84 -8.37 12.09
N LEU A 372 -15.04 -7.56 12.79
CA LEU A 372 -13.62 -7.44 12.51
C LEU A 372 -12.86 -8.72 12.87
N ASP A 373 -13.19 -9.37 14.00
CA ASP A 373 -12.61 -10.68 14.36
C ASP A 373 -12.88 -11.75 13.29
N GLN A 374 -14.05 -11.70 12.63
CA GLN A 374 -14.36 -12.60 11.51
C GLN A 374 -13.47 -12.34 10.29
N ALA A 375 -13.17 -11.07 9.99
CA ALA A 375 -12.43 -10.69 8.78
C ALA A 375 -10.90 -10.78 8.95
N LEU A 376 -10.37 -10.40 10.12
CA LEU A 376 -8.94 -10.23 10.39
C LEU A 376 -8.08 -11.44 10.00
N PRO A 377 -8.45 -12.72 10.27
CA PRO A 377 -7.60 -13.86 9.93
C PRO A 377 -7.30 -14.00 8.44
N ARG A 378 -8.17 -13.48 7.58
CA ARG A 378 -8.05 -13.55 6.12
C ARG A 378 -7.80 -12.18 5.49
N LEU A 379 -7.60 -11.13 6.27
CA LEU A 379 -7.52 -9.76 5.75
C LEU A 379 -6.33 -9.53 4.80
N VAL A 380 -5.31 -10.39 4.85
CA VAL A 380 -4.20 -10.39 3.90
C VAL A 380 -4.69 -10.52 2.45
N GLU A 381 -5.77 -11.23 2.23
CA GLU A 381 -6.38 -11.44 0.90
C GLU A 381 -7.01 -10.16 0.32
N ALA A 382 -7.30 -9.16 1.17
CA ALA A 382 -7.78 -7.85 0.73
C ALA A 382 -6.65 -6.92 0.23
N GLY A 383 -5.39 -7.30 0.42
CA GLY A 383 -4.21 -6.51 0.07
C GLY A 383 -3.69 -5.65 1.21
N GLY A 384 -2.74 -4.76 0.88
CA GLY A 384 -2.03 -3.94 1.84
C GLY A 384 -0.85 -4.66 2.51
N SER A 385 0.12 -3.92 3.04
CA SER A 385 1.25 -4.47 3.79
C SER A 385 0.87 -4.79 5.24
N HIS A 386 1.74 -5.49 5.96
CA HIS A 386 1.56 -5.73 7.41
C HIS A 386 1.31 -4.45 8.18
N ALA A 387 2.15 -3.43 7.97
CA ALA A 387 2.03 -2.14 8.63
C ALA A 387 0.71 -1.41 8.30
N GLN A 388 0.25 -1.55 7.06
CA GLN A 388 -1.02 -0.97 6.64
C GLN A 388 -2.22 -1.72 7.22
N ARG A 389 -2.25 -3.06 7.15
CA ARG A 389 -3.35 -3.89 7.69
C ARG A 389 -3.44 -3.85 9.22
N ASP A 390 -2.35 -3.53 9.91
CA ASP A 390 -2.34 -3.33 11.36
C ASP A 390 -3.36 -2.27 11.82
N LEU A 391 -3.73 -1.32 10.95
CA LEU A 391 -4.81 -0.37 11.20
C LEU A 391 -6.12 -1.07 11.61
N PHE A 392 -6.51 -2.11 10.88
CA PHE A 392 -7.76 -2.83 11.14
C PHE A 392 -7.71 -3.64 12.44
N ALA A 393 -6.52 -4.17 12.77
CA ALA A 393 -6.30 -4.83 14.06
C ALA A 393 -6.37 -3.83 15.23
N LEU A 394 -5.87 -2.61 15.06
CA LEU A 394 -5.99 -1.53 16.05
C LEU A 394 -7.44 -1.10 16.25
N ILE A 395 -8.22 -0.97 15.17
CA ILE A 395 -9.65 -0.63 15.24
C ILE A 395 -10.43 -1.75 15.96
N ALA A 396 -10.13 -3.03 15.65
CA ALA A 396 -10.75 -4.16 16.35
C ALA A 396 -10.39 -4.17 17.84
N GLN A 397 -9.12 -3.90 18.17
CA GLN A 397 -8.66 -3.78 19.55
C GLN A 397 -9.39 -2.66 20.30
N ASP A 398 -9.59 -1.49 19.69
CA ASP A 398 -10.36 -0.39 20.27
C ASP A 398 -11.84 -0.78 20.42
N ALA A 399 -12.42 -1.48 19.45
CA ALA A 399 -13.78 -2.01 19.55
C ALA A 399 -13.94 -2.94 20.77
N HIS A 400 -13.00 -3.86 20.98
CA HIS A 400 -13.00 -4.70 22.19
C HIS A 400 -12.82 -3.89 23.47
N LEU A 401 -11.92 -2.89 23.47
CA LEU A 401 -11.68 -2.00 24.60
C LEU A 401 -12.96 -1.26 25.00
N ARG A 402 -13.65 -0.68 24.01
CA ARG A 402 -14.90 0.07 24.21
C ARG A 402 -16.10 -0.82 24.55
N ALA A 403 -16.06 -2.09 24.14
CA ALA A 403 -17.05 -3.11 24.50
C ALA A 403 -16.74 -3.78 25.85
N GLU A 404 -15.71 -3.32 26.56
CA GLU A 404 -15.27 -3.83 27.87
C GLU A 404 -14.86 -5.32 27.87
N HIS A 405 -14.39 -5.84 26.73
CA HIS A 405 -13.89 -7.21 26.60
C HIS A 405 -12.46 -7.29 27.17
N TRP A 406 -12.27 -6.97 28.44
CA TRP A 406 -10.98 -6.73 29.10
C TRP A 406 -9.98 -7.88 28.94
N GLY A 407 -10.44 -9.12 29.04
CA GLY A 407 -9.56 -10.31 28.87
C GLY A 407 -9.03 -10.42 27.45
N THR A 408 -9.83 -10.18 26.42
CA THR A 408 -9.42 -10.19 25.03
C THR A 408 -8.41 -9.08 24.75
N VAL A 409 -8.72 -7.86 25.21
CA VAL A 409 -7.83 -6.70 25.01
C VAL A 409 -6.47 -6.92 25.69
N GLN A 410 -6.47 -7.45 26.91
CA GLN A 410 -5.24 -7.77 27.64
C GLN A 410 -4.33 -8.70 26.82
N GLN A 411 -4.90 -9.77 26.24
CA GLN A 411 -4.14 -10.71 25.41
C GLN A 411 -3.61 -10.05 24.14
N LEU A 412 -4.43 -9.30 23.43
CA LEU A 412 -4.01 -8.59 22.21
C LEU A 412 -2.86 -7.61 22.50
N LEU A 413 -2.98 -6.81 23.54
CA LEU A 413 -1.96 -5.83 23.93
C LEU A 413 -0.65 -6.51 24.37
N GLU A 414 -0.71 -7.63 25.11
CA GLU A 414 0.48 -8.36 25.50
C GLU A 414 1.17 -9.04 24.31
N LEU A 415 0.41 -9.47 23.28
CA LEU A 415 1.00 -9.95 22.03
C LEU A 415 1.73 -8.83 21.30
N ARG A 416 1.12 -7.64 21.19
CA ARG A 416 1.77 -6.46 20.57
C ARG A 416 3.06 -6.08 21.32
N ARG A 417 3.01 -6.02 22.64
CA ARG A 417 4.18 -5.68 23.48
C ARG A 417 5.38 -6.59 23.27
N ARG A 418 5.20 -7.81 22.75
CA ARG A 418 6.33 -8.71 22.44
C ARG A 418 7.17 -8.23 21.27
N TYR A 419 6.60 -7.47 20.35
CA TYR A 419 7.32 -6.92 19.21
C TYR A 419 8.00 -5.59 19.55
N ASP A 420 7.33 -4.71 20.28
CA ASP A 420 7.90 -3.48 20.83
C ASP A 420 7.48 -3.33 22.29
N ALA A 421 8.40 -3.66 23.20
CA ALA A 421 8.17 -3.58 24.65
C ALA A 421 7.98 -2.13 25.13
N ASP A 422 8.50 -1.18 24.38
CA ASP A 422 8.56 0.25 24.69
C ASP A 422 7.49 1.06 23.95
N ASP A 423 6.59 0.41 23.21
CA ASP A 423 5.47 1.09 22.52
C ASP A 423 4.58 1.81 23.54
N ILE A 424 4.54 3.14 23.47
CA ILE A 424 3.81 3.97 24.42
C ILE A 424 2.31 3.77 24.36
N PRO A 425 1.63 3.79 23.17
CA PRO A 425 0.20 3.53 23.07
C PRO A 425 -0.19 2.18 23.71
N THR A 426 0.52 1.11 23.41
CA THR A 426 0.26 -0.23 23.94
C THR A 426 0.41 -0.27 25.46
N ASN A 427 1.48 0.31 26.02
CA ASN A 427 1.69 0.32 27.47
C ASN A 427 0.68 1.18 28.23
N ARG A 428 0.23 2.31 27.64
CA ARG A 428 -0.87 3.12 28.21
C ARG A 428 -2.18 2.33 28.27
N ALA A 429 -2.52 1.64 27.17
CA ALA A 429 -3.71 0.80 27.11
C ALA A 429 -3.62 -0.36 28.12
N LEU A 430 -2.47 -1.05 28.23
CA LEU A 430 -2.23 -2.10 29.23
C LEU A 430 -2.41 -1.59 30.65
N ALA A 431 -1.88 -0.41 30.97
CA ALA A 431 -2.03 0.17 32.30
C ALA A 431 -3.51 0.43 32.65
N ALA A 432 -4.33 0.84 31.66
CA ALA A 432 -5.76 1.01 31.86
C ALA A 432 -6.48 -0.34 32.04
N VAL A 433 -6.25 -1.28 31.14
CA VAL A 433 -6.88 -2.62 31.14
C VAL A 433 -6.55 -3.39 32.42
N TYR A 434 -5.30 -3.35 32.90
CA TYR A 434 -4.93 -4.00 34.15
C TYR A 434 -5.62 -3.38 35.37
N ARG A 435 -5.95 -2.09 35.36
CA ARG A 435 -6.77 -1.48 36.43
C ARG A 435 -8.19 -2.04 36.44
N GLU A 436 -8.83 -2.15 35.28
CA GLU A 436 -10.18 -2.72 35.14
C GLU A 436 -10.22 -4.21 35.54
N LEU A 437 -9.14 -4.94 35.26
CA LEU A 437 -9.01 -6.36 35.68
C LEU A 437 -8.63 -6.55 37.16
N GLY A 438 -8.47 -5.47 37.94
CA GLY A 438 -8.09 -5.56 39.35
C GLY A 438 -6.64 -6.03 39.58
N LEU A 439 -5.73 -5.75 38.62
CA LEU A 439 -4.33 -6.15 38.62
C LEU A 439 -3.39 -4.94 38.81
N PRO A 440 -3.43 -4.22 39.96
CA PRO A 440 -2.77 -2.93 40.13
C PRO A 440 -1.24 -2.98 40.02
N GLN A 441 -0.62 -4.12 40.32
CA GLN A 441 0.84 -4.28 40.18
C GLN A 441 1.25 -4.26 38.71
N LEU A 442 0.53 -4.97 37.84
CA LEU A 442 0.76 -4.98 36.39
C LEU A 442 0.45 -3.61 35.78
N ALA A 443 -0.59 -2.92 36.26
CA ALA A 443 -0.90 -1.56 35.83
C ALA A 443 0.26 -0.59 36.13
N LYS A 444 0.86 -0.67 37.33
CA LYS A 444 2.06 0.12 37.69
C LYS A 444 3.27 -0.21 36.83
N GLN A 445 3.49 -1.49 36.52
CA GLN A 445 4.61 -1.89 35.65
C GLN A 445 4.43 -1.35 34.22
N ALA A 446 3.23 -1.42 33.67
CA ALA A 446 2.94 -0.84 32.36
C ALA A 446 3.13 0.68 32.34
N GLN A 447 2.66 1.38 33.38
CA GLN A 447 2.85 2.82 33.52
C GLN A 447 4.32 3.20 33.67
N ALA A 448 5.10 2.44 34.44
CA ALA A 448 6.54 2.68 34.62
C ALA A 448 7.32 2.55 33.29
N ARG A 449 6.93 1.61 32.40
CA ARG A 449 7.54 1.51 31.07
C ARG A 449 7.30 2.78 30.24
N VAL A 450 6.07 3.33 30.28
CA VAL A 450 5.76 4.61 29.60
C VAL A 450 6.65 5.73 30.13
N GLU A 451 6.77 5.88 31.43
CA GLU A 451 7.57 6.92 32.07
C GLU A 451 9.06 6.78 31.73
N GLN A 452 9.58 5.56 31.72
CA GLN A 452 10.96 5.28 31.34
C GLN A 452 11.28 5.70 29.90
N VAL A 453 10.40 5.38 28.96
CA VAL A 453 10.58 5.78 27.55
C VAL A 453 10.54 7.31 27.41
N LEU A 454 9.58 7.99 28.05
CA LEU A 454 9.46 9.46 27.99
C LEU A 454 10.63 10.22 28.63
N ILE A 455 11.39 9.60 29.53
CA ILE A 455 12.59 10.21 30.13
C ILE A 455 13.81 10.02 29.21
N SER A 456 13.83 8.96 28.40
CA SER A 456 14.96 8.60 27.53
C SER A 456 14.86 9.20 26.11
N THR A 457 13.73 9.80 25.76
CA THR A 457 13.49 10.57 24.52
C THR A 457 13.62 12.07 24.78
#